data_e3b2df462face903186ed47de250ed12
#
_entry.id   e3b2df462face903186ed47de250ed12
#
_cell.length_a   1.000
_cell.length_b   1.000
_cell.length_c   1.000
_cell.angle_alpha   90.00
_cell.angle_beta   90.00
_cell.angle_gamma   90.00
#
_symmetry.space_group_name_H-M   'P 1'
#
loop_
_entity.id
_entity.type
_entity.pdbx_description
1 polymer ?
#
loop_
_entity_poly.entity_id
_entity_poly.type
_entity_poly.pdbx_seq_one_letter_code
_entity_poly.pdbx_strand_id
1 'polypeptide(L)'
;FISRLVPKKDKDTLYPGLQGEQLEDQVFGDLVILSTARHMANQMKNVDSKTYHYHFSYVASEKAGKQPGAAHSDDIAFVMKTLGIELASVTEEDEEISNLMHNYWVQFARTGDPNVPGQMNWTPYNQDNGSVLEIGDTITLRSNFMNERINYHINRGTNFLQSMEKR
;
A
#
# COMPACT_ATOMS: atom_id res chain seq x y z
N PHE A 1 3.35 19.73 -6.22
CA PHE A 1 2.66 20.08 -7.49
C PHE A 1 1.33 19.32 -7.64
N ILE A 2 1.35 18.01 -7.38
CA ILE A 2 0.14 17.16 -7.44
C ILE A 2 -0.89 17.52 -6.37
N SER A 3 -0.44 18.06 -5.23
CA SER A 3 -1.33 18.49 -4.15
C SER A 3 -2.30 19.61 -4.59
N ARG A 4 -2.02 20.30 -5.69
CA ARG A 4 -2.95 21.28 -6.29
C ARG A 4 -4.25 20.65 -6.80
N LEU A 5 -4.24 19.35 -7.07
CA LEU A 5 -5.44 18.61 -7.43
C LEU A 5 -6.42 18.47 -6.27
N VAL A 6 -5.97 18.66 -5.03
CA VAL A 6 -6.80 18.60 -3.83
C VAL A 6 -7.13 20.03 -3.38
N PRO A 7 -8.41 20.43 -3.28
CA PRO A 7 -8.80 21.74 -2.78
C PRO A 7 -8.23 22.03 -1.39
N LYS A 8 -7.93 23.32 -1.10
CA LYS A 8 -7.30 23.71 0.17
C LYS A 8 -8.05 23.18 1.39
N LYS A 9 -9.40 23.33 1.41
CA LYS A 9 -10.25 22.86 2.52
C LYS A 9 -10.07 21.36 2.77
N ASP A 10 -10.02 20.56 1.72
CA ASP A 10 -9.88 19.11 1.83
C ASP A 10 -8.46 18.73 2.28
N LYS A 11 -7.43 19.47 1.83
CA LYS A 11 -6.06 19.29 2.30
C LYS A 11 -5.93 19.53 3.80
N ASP A 12 -6.50 20.61 4.30
CA ASP A 12 -6.45 20.96 5.72
C ASP A 12 -7.09 19.87 6.60
N THR A 13 -8.09 19.14 6.07
CA THR A 13 -8.79 18.05 6.75
C THR A 13 -8.04 16.71 6.62
N LEU A 14 -7.64 16.35 5.40
CA LEU A 14 -7.09 15.02 5.09
C LEU A 14 -5.59 14.90 5.41
N TYR A 15 -4.87 16.03 5.37
CA TYR A 15 -3.41 16.09 5.52
C TYR A 15 -3.00 17.15 6.55
N PRO A 16 -3.54 17.11 7.78
CA PRO A 16 -3.28 18.15 8.77
C PRO A 16 -1.79 18.24 9.09
N GLY A 17 -1.26 19.48 9.03
CA GLY A 17 0.14 19.76 9.36
C GLY A 17 1.16 19.46 8.26
N LEU A 18 0.78 18.76 7.17
CA LEU A 18 1.69 18.49 6.07
C LEU A 18 1.83 19.69 5.14
N GLN A 19 3.05 19.99 4.72
CA GLN A 19 3.36 21.09 3.82
C GLN A 19 4.53 20.72 2.88
N GLY A 20 4.72 21.52 1.82
CA GLY A 20 5.85 21.36 0.91
C GLY A 20 5.94 19.97 0.30
N GLU A 21 7.14 19.41 0.27
CA GLU A 21 7.46 18.12 -0.32
C GLU A 21 6.72 16.97 0.37
N GLN A 22 6.65 16.97 1.70
CA GLN A 22 5.93 15.94 2.45
C GLN A 22 4.43 15.85 2.06
N LEU A 23 3.78 16.99 1.83
CA LEU A 23 2.40 17.02 1.35
C LEU A 23 2.29 16.48 -0.08
N GLU A 24 3.22 16.85 -0.96
CA GLU A 24 3.24 16.38 -2.34
C GLU A 24 3.39 14.86 -2.41
N ASP A 25 4.35 14.30 -1.66
CA ASP A 25 4.63 12.86 -1.61
C ASP A 25 3.44 12.08 -1.05
N GLN A 26 2.85 12.58 0.04
CA GLN A 26 1.69 11.91 0.64
C GLN A 26 0.47 11.94 -0.29
N VAL A 27 0.18 13.08 -0.92
CA VAL A 27 -0.93 13.18 -1.88
C VAL A 27 -0.66 12.31 -3.11
N PHE A 28 0.58 12.26 -3.59
CA PHE A 28 0.96 11.38 -4.69
C PHE A 28 0.73 9.91 -4.33
N GLY A 29 1.24 9.47 -3.20
CA GLY A 29 1.07 8.09 -2.71
C GLY A 29 -0.41 7.71 -2.59
N ASP A 30 -1.21 8.57 -1.96
CA ASP A 30 -2.64 8.30 -1.75
C ASP A 30 -3.43 8.31 -3.08
N LEU A 31 -3.18 9.28 -3.96
CA LEU A 31 -3.91 9.44 -5.22
C LEU A 31 -3.50 8.40 -6.27
N VAL A 32 -2.18 8.20 -6.45
CA VAL A 32 -1.66 7.42 -7.59
C VAL A 32 -1.49 5.94 -7.23
N ILE A 33 -1.06 5.65 -6.00
CA ILE A 33 -0.74 4.27 -5.60
C ILE A 33 -1.88 3.66 -4.80
N LEU A 34 -2.19 4.21 -3.62
CA LEU A 34 -3.10 3.54 -2.68
C LEU A 34 -4.56 3.54 -3.15
N SER A 35 -5.03 4.65 -3.73
CA SER A 35 -6.42 4.71 -4.21
C SER A 35 -6.64 3.84 -5.46
N THR A 36 -5.65 3.76 -6.35
CA THR A 36 -5.74 2.90 -7.54
C THR A 36 -5.69 1.42 -7.16
N ALA A 37 -4.78 1.02 -6.27
CA ALA A 37 -4.72 -0.35 -5.77
C ALA A 37 -6.03 -0.77 -5.09
N ARG A 38 -6.59 0.07 -4.21
CA ARG A 38 -7.88 -0.20 -3.58
C ARG A 38 -9.04 -0.21 -4.56
N HIS A 39 -9.06 0.71 -5.53
CA HIS A 39 -10.08 0.71 -6.56
C HIS A 39 -10.06 -0.60 -7.35
N MET A 40 -8.88 -1.08 -7.76
CA MET A 40 -8.75 -2.38 -8.41
C MET A 40 -9.24 -3.53 -7.53
N ALA A 41 -8.84 -3.56 -6.25
CA ALA A 41 -9.30 -4.57 -5.31
C ALA A 41 -10.83 -4.57 -5.16
N ASN A 42 -11.47 -3.38 -5.14
CA ASN A 42 -12.92 -3.25 -5.11
C ASN A 42 -13.60 -3.83 -6.36
N GLN A 43 -12.99 -3.69 -7.55
CA GLN A 43 -13.54 -4.25 -8.80
C GLN A 43 -13.46 -5.78 -8.84
N MET A 44 -12.49 -6.37 -8.14
CA MET A 44 -12.31 -7.82 -8.08
C MET A 44 -13.47 -8.56 -7.39
N LYS A 45 -14.34 -7.85 -6.65
CA LYS A 45 -15.57 -8.46 -6.08
C LYS A 45 -16.49 -9.12 -7.11
N ASN A 46 -16.37 -8.72 -8.37
CA ASN A 46 -17.18 -9.24 -9.48
C ASN A 46 -16.51 -10.46 -10.16
N VAL A 47 -15.35 -10.88 -9.68
CA VAL A 47 -14.56 -11.99 -10.21
C VAL A 47 -14.57 -13.11 -9.17
N ASP A 48 -14.80 -14.34 -9.60
CA ASP A 48 -14.76 -15.52 -8.74
C ASP A 48 -13.31 -15.90 -8.41
N SER A 49 -12.63 -14.99 -7.68
CA SER A 49 -11.24 -15.15 -7.27
C SER A 49 -10.97 -14.37 -5.98
N LYS A 50 -10.17 -14.93 -5.11
CA LYS A 50 -9.69 -14.23 -3.92
C LYS A 50 -8.71 -13.12 -4.31
N THR A 51 -8.85 -11.97 -3.72
CA THR A 51 -7.92 -10.84 -3.84
C THR A 51 -7.26 -10.61 -2.50
N TYR A 52 -5.97 -10.31 -2.50
CA TYR A 52 -5.21 -10.01 -1.29
C TYR A 52 -4.59 -8.62 -1.44
N HIS A 53 -4.79 -7.79 -0.42
CA HIS A 53 -4.31 -6.41 -0.44
C HIS A 53 -3.31 -6.19 0.70
N TYR A 54 -2.15 -5.64 0.39
CA TYR A 54 -1.13 -5.30 1.37
C TYR A 54 -0.71 -3.84 1.28
N HIS A 55 -0.09 -3.38 2.34
CA HIS A 55 0.62 -2.12 2.41
C HIS A 55 2.01 -2.36 2.99
N PHE A 56 3.04 -1.99 2.24
CA PHE A 56 4.42 -2.08 2.71
C PHE A 56 4.81 -0.76 3.37
N SER A 57 5.11 -0.80 4.66
CA SER A 57 5.51 0.37 5.46
C SER A 57 6.87 0.16 6.15
N TYR A 58 7.49 -1.00 5.98
CA TYR A 58 8.81 -1.28 6.52
C TYR A 58 9.88 -0.42 5.82
N VAL A 59 10.74 0.19 6.61
CA VAL A 59 11.89 0.94 6.11
C VAL A 59 13.14 0.14 6.39
N ALA A 60 13.85 -0.28 5.33
CA ALA A 60 15.09 -1.04 5.47
C ALA A 60 16.05 -0.37 6.46
N SER A 61 16.72 -1.16 7.29
CA SER A 61 17.56 -0.68 8.39
C SER A 61 18.60 0.36 7.94
N GLU A 62 19.19 0.19 6.76
CA GLU A 62 20.12 1.16 6.16
C GLU A 62 19.49 2.52 5.87
N LYS A 63 18.18 2.55 5.54
CA LYS A 63 17.43 3.76 5.17
C LYS A 63 16.73 4.41 6.37
N ALA A 64 16.68 3.72 7.51
CA ALA A 64 16.01 4.20 8.73
C ALA A 64 16.59 5.54 9.20
N GLY A 65 15.70 6.50 9.48
CA GLY A 65 16.07 7.88 9.82
C GLY A 65 16.58 8.75 8.67
N LYS A 66 16.77 8.19 7.47
CA LYS A 66 17.18 8.92 6.26
C LYS A 66 16.01 9.23 5.33
N GLN A 67 14.94 8.47 5.43
CA GLN A 67 13.69 8.68 4.70
C GLN A 67 12.48 8.61 5.65
N PRO A 68 11.38 9.32 5.35
CA PRO A 68 10.24 9.45 6.27
C PRO A 68 9.34 8.19 6.32
N GLY A 69 9.53 7.24 5.44
CA GLY A 69 8.73 6.03 5.30
C GLY A 69 9.18 5.20 4.11
N ALA A 70 8.54 4.06 3.87
CA ALA A 70 8.81 3.25 2.69
C ALA A 70 8.41 4.00 1.42
N ALA A 71 9.29 4.02 0.43
CA ALA A 71 9.02 4.61 -0.87
C ALA A 71 8.36 3.60 -1.82
N HIS A 72 7.77 4.12 -2.90
CA HIS A 72 7.24 3.26 -3.96
C HIS A 72 8.34 2.36 -4.52
N SER A 73 8.05 1.07 -4.62
CA SER A 73 8.95 0.00 -5.10
C SER A 73 10.01 -0.48 -4.10
N ASP A 74 10.11 0.06 -2.89
CA ASP A 74 11.02 -0.46 -1.86
C ASP A 74 10.72 -1.93 -1.52
N ASP A 75 9.48 -2.38 -1.67
CA ASP A 75 9.01 -3.75 -1.42
C ASP A 75 9.56 -4.79 -2.42
N ILE A 76 9.94 -4.38 -3.62
CA ILE A 76 10.36 -5.31 -4.69
C ILE A 76 11.60 -6.11 -4.28
N ALA A 77 12.60 -5.45 -3.70
CA ALA A 77 13.83 -6.12 -3.29
C ALA A 77 13.58 -7.17 -2.17
N PHE A 78 12.61 -6.91 -1.29
CA PHE A 78 12.19 -7.85 -0.25
C PHE A 78 11.48 -9.07 -0.84
N VAL A 79 10.51 -8.86 -1.72
CA VAL A 79 9.78 -9.95 -2.40
C VAL A 79 10.72 -10.82 -3.23
N MET A 80 11.63 -10.22 -3.98
CA MET A 80 12.53 -10.90 -4.90
C MET A 80 13.80 -11.44 -4.24
N LYS A 81 14.01 -11.16 -2.94
CA LYS A 81 15.24 -11.53 -2.19
C LYS A 81 16.52 -10.96 -2.83
N THR A 82 16.45 -9.71 -3.27
CA THR A 82 17.56 -9.01 -3.92
C THR A 82 18.12 -7.87 -3.08
N LEU A 83 17.91 -7.90 -1.75
CA LEU A 83 18.31 -6.82 -0.83
C LEU A 83 19.76 -6.41 -1.00
N GLY A 84 20.69 -7.36 -1.10
CA GLY A 84 22.12 -7.08 -1.25
C GLY A 84 22.52 -6.45 -2.60
N ILE A 85 21.57 -6.29 -3.54
CA ILE A 85 21.78 -5.52 -4.78
C ILE A 85 21.39 -4.05 -4.54
N GLU A 86 20.33 -3.82 -3.77
CA GLU A 86 19.73 -2.50 -3.54
C GLU A 86 20.32 -1.78 -2.31
N LEU A 87 20.79 -2.54 -1.31
CA LEU A 87 21.29 -2.04 -0.02
C LEU A 87 22.77 -2.40 0.13
N ALA A 88 23.56 -1.47 0.64
CA ALA A 88 24.97 -1.71 0.96
C ALA A 88 25.14 -2.54 2.25
N SER A 89 24.17 -2.48 3.16
CA SER A 89 24.10 -3.33 4.34
C SER A 89 22.69 -3.88 4.55
N VAL A 90 22.60 -5.15 4.90
CA VAL A 90 21.36 -5.87 5.17
C VAL A 90 21.45 -6.44 6.58
N THR A 91 20.45 -6.19 7.41
CA THR A 91 20.38 -6.71 8.78
C THR A 91 19.59 -8.02 8.83
N GLU A 92 19.63 -8.71 9.95
CA GLU A 92 18.82 -9.92 10.19
C GLU A 92 17.31 -9.61 10.10
N GLU A 93 16.88 -8.45 10.61
CA GLU A 93 15.49 -8.00 10.52
C GLU A 93 15.05 -7.76 9.06
N ASP A 94 15.89 -7.12 8.23
CA ASP A 94 15.63 -6.96 6.80
C ASP A 94 15.45 -8.33 6.12
N GLU A 95 16.29 -9.31 6.45
CA GLU A 95 16.20 -10.67 5.93
C GLU A 95 14.93 -11.39 6.39
N GLU A 96 14.50 -11.21 7.64
CA GLU A 96 13.27 -11.80 8.16
C GLU A 96 12.04 -11.28 7.41
N ILE A 97 11.93 -9.96 7.20
CA ILE A 97 10.85 -9.34 6.41
C ILE A 97 10.90 -9.84 4.96
N SER A 98 12.09 -9.92 4.37
CA SER A 98 12.27 -10.45 3.01
C SER A 98 11.83 -11.91 2.90
N ASN A 99 12.21 -12.76 3.84
CA ASN A 99 11.79 -14.15 3.88
C ASN A 99 10.28 -14.29 4.01
N LEU A 100 9.65 -13.51 4.90
CA LEU A 100 8.20 -13.49 5.09
C LEU A 100 7.48 -13.09 3.80
N MET A 101 7.87 -12.00 3.17
CA MET A 101 7.24 -11.52 1.94
C MET A 101 7.41 -12.52 0.80
N HIS A 102 8.63 -12.98 0.59
CA HIS A 102 8.93 -13.99 -0.46
C HIS A 102 8.05 -15.23 -0.30
N ASN A 103 7.90 -15.73 0.93
CA ASN A 103 7.06 -16.90 1.21
C ASN A 103 5.59 -16.66 0.84
N TYR A 104 5.00 -15.51 1.18
CA TYR A 104 3.64 -15.16 0.79
C TYR A 104 3.48 -15.14 -0.73
N TRP A 105 4.40 -14.49 -1.46
CA TRP A 105 4.33 -14.40 -2.93
C TRP A 105 4.49 -15.75 -3.62
N VAL A 106 5.46 -16.54 -3.19
CA VAL A 106 5.68 -17.89 -3.75
C VAL A 106 4.48 -18.80 -3.47
N GLN A 107 3.93 -18.75 -2.25
CA GLN A 107 2.76 -19.55 -1.90
C GLN A 107 1.53 -19.13 -2.70
N PHE A 108 1.29 -17.82 -2.82
CA PHE A 108 0.21 -17.30 -3.66
C PHE A 108 0.36 -17.72 -5.13
N ALA A 109 1.56 -17.62 -5.69
CA ALA A 109 1.81 -18.02 -7.07
C ALA A 109 1.54 -19.53 -7.31
N ARG A 110 1.74 -20.35 -6.29
CA ARG A 110 1.51 -21.80 -6.37
C ARG A 110 0.05 -22.21 -6.20
N THR A 111 -0.70 -21.51 -5.35
CA THR A 111 -1.99 -22.01 -4.85
C THR A 111 -3.14 -21.01 -4.99
N GLY A 112 -2.85 -19.72 -5.26
CA GLY A 112 -3.84 -18.64 -5.19
C GLY A 112 -4.18 -18.22 -3.75
N ASP A 113 -3.49 -18.77 -2.74
CA ASP A 113 -3.63 -18.41 -1.32
C ASP A 113 -2.23 -18.15 -0.74
N PRO A 114 -1.93 -16.95 -0.21
CA PRO A 114 -0.59 -16.60 0.27
C PRO A 114 -0.22 -17.28 1.60
N ASN A 115 -1.19 -17.84 2.31
CA ASN A 115 -1.01 -18.27 3.69
C ASN A 115 -0.09 -19.48 3.83
N VAL A 116 0.90 -19.35 4.71
CA VAL A 116 1.83 -20.41 5.09
C VAL A 116 1.79 -20.62 6.61
N PRO A 117 1.97 -21.87 7.10
CA PRO A 117 2.01 -22.13 8.53
C PRO A 117 3.09 -21.32 9.24
N GLY A 118 2.75 -20.78 10.41
CA GLY A 118 3.68 -20.01 11.24
C GLY A 118 3.82 -18.52 10.90
N GLN A 119 3.19 -18.06 9.83
CA GLN A 119 3.11 -16.63 9.50
C GLN A 119 1.74 -16.06 9.86
N MET A 120 1.64 -14.71 9.89
CA MET A 120 0.37 -14.01 10.09
C MET A 120 -0.62 -14.43 9.00
N ASN A 121 -1.85 -14.75 9.40
CA ASN A 121 -2.89 -15.12 8.45
C ASN A 121 -3.35 -13.87 7.65
N TRP A 122 -3.05 -13.89 6.36
CA TRP A 122 -3.48 -12.85 5.42
C TRP A 122 -4.87 -13.18 4.90
N THR A 123 -5.89 -12.47 5.39
CA THR A 123 -7.27 -12.70 4.95
C THR A 123 -7.51 -12.08 3.57
N PRO A 124 -8.36 -12.70 2.74
CA PRO A 124 -8.77 -12.07 1.50
C PRO A 124 -9.35 -10.69 1.72
N TYR A 125 -9.11 -9.80 0.77
CA TYR A 125 -9.65 -8.44 0.80
C TYR A 125 -11.18 -8.46 0.85
N ASN A 126 -11.72 -7.65 1.74
CA ASN A 126 -13.15 -7.40 1.84
C ASN A 126 -13.39 -5.90 1.74
N GLN A 127 -14.18 -5.49 0.75
CA GLN A 127 -14.51 -4.08 0.51
C GLN A 127 -15.22 -3.43 1.71
N ASP A 128 -16.04 -4.18 2.44
CA ASP A 128 -16.86 -3.63 3.54
C ASP A 128 -16.01 -3.18 4.72
N ASN A 129 -14.88 -3.86 4.97
CA ASN A 129 -13.96 -3.52 6.04
C ASN A 129 -12.59 -3.00 5.55
N GLY A 130 -12.35 -2.98 4.23
CA GLY A 130 -11.11 -2.49 3.65
C GLY A 130 -9.85 -3.14 4.23
N SER A 131 -9.88 -4.49 4.39
CA SER A 131 -8.81 -5.25 5.03
C SER A 131 -7.50 -5.19 4.22
N VAL A 132 -6.40 -4.90 4.91
CA VAL A 132 -5.06 -4.76 4.33
C VAL A 132 -4.07 -5.44 5.27
N LEU A 133 -3.15 -6.26 4.74
CA LEU A 133 -2.00 -6.71 5.50
C LEU A 133 -0.94 -5.61 5.47
N GLU A 134 -0.72 -4.95 6.59
CA GLU A 134 0.40 -4.02 6.75
C GLU A 134 1.67 -4.80 7.08
N ILE A 135 2.69 -4.61 6.24
CA ILE A 135 4.03 -5.19 6.40
C ILE A 135 4.96 -4.03 6.76
N GLY A 136 5.13 -3.81 8.04
CA GLY A 136 6.00 -2.82 8.66
C GLY A 136 6.92 -3.50 9.66
N ASP A 137 7.40 -2.77 10.68
CA ASP A 137 8.16 -3.33 11.81
C ASP A 137 7.36 -4.42 12.55
N THR A 138 6.06 -4.37 12.44
CA THR A 138 5.15 -5.44 12.86
C THR A 138 4.19 -5.78 11.72
N ILE A 139 3.92 -7.08 11.56
CA ILE A 139 2.96 -7.54 10.55
C ILE A 139 1.57 -7.52 11.17
N THR A 140 0.67 -6.73 10.59
CA THR A 140 -0.65 -6.50 11.19
C THR A 140 -1.75 -6.48 10.13
N LEU A 141 -2.85 -7.21 10.39
CA LEU A 141 -4.05 -7.09 9.57
C LEU A 141 -4.85 -5.85 10.01
N ARG A 142 -4.98 -4.89 9.12
CA ARG A 142 -5.71 -3.64 9.35
C ARG A 142 -7.11 -3.69 8.73
N SER A 143 -8.08 -3.12 9.43
CA SER A 143 -9.39 -2.80 8.87
C SER A 143 -9.54 -1.30 8.70
N ASN A 144 -10.29 -0.88 7.69
CA ASN A 144 -10.53 0.56 7.40
C ASN A 144 -9.24 1.37 7.20
N PHE A 145 -8.21 0.72 6.64
CA PHE A 145 -6.89 1.31 6.47
C PHE A 145 -6.95 2.59 5.63
N MET A 146 -6.60 3.73 6.22
CA MET A 146 -6.58 5.06 5.57
C MET A 146 -7.87 5.42 4.80
N ASN A 147 -9.04 4.94 5.27
CA ASN A 147 -10.29 5.01 4.51
C ASN A 147 -10.67 6.42 4.07
N GLU A 148 -10.51 7.43 4.93
CA GLU A 148 -10.94 8.80 4.61
C GLU A 148 -10.18 9.33 3.38
N ARG A 149 -8.84 9.25 3.39
CA ARG A 149 -7.99 9.75 2.31
C ARG A 149 -8.18 8.95 1.03
N ILE A 150 -8.11 7.62 1.14
CA ILE A 150 -8.20 6.74 -0.03
C ILE A 150 -9.57 6.83 -0.70
N ASN A 151 -10.65 6.78 0.07
CA ASN A 151 -12.00 6.89 -0.48
C ASN A 151 -12.28 8.28 -1.06
N TYR A 152 -11.71 9.33 -0.47
CA TYR A 152 -11.78 10.68 -1.05
C TYR A 152 -11.25 10.68 -2.49
N HIS A 153 -10.07 10.12 -2.72
CA HIS A 153 -9.47 10.08 -4.05
C HIS A 153 -10.24 9.18 -5.02
N ILE A 154 -10.68 8.00 -4.58
CA ILE A 154 -11.52 7.11 -5.40
C ILE A 154 -12.78 7.82 -5.84
N ASN A 155 -13.51 8.45 -4.92
CA ASN A 155 -14.78 9.12 -5.23
C ASN A 155 -14.57 10.30 -6.19
N ARG A 156 -13.50 11.08 -6.01
CA ARG A 156 -13.18 12.16 -6.96
C ARG A 156 -12.88 11.64 -8.35
N GLY A 157 -12.09 10.59 -8.47
CA GLY A 157 -11.78 9.95 -9.76
C GLY A 157 -13.05 9.43 -10.45
N THR A 158 -13.89 8.72 -9.72
CA THR A 158 -15.15 8.19 -10.24
C THR A 158 -16.09 9.30 -10.71
N ASN A 159 -16.27 10.35 -9.90
CA ASN A 159 -17.12 11.49 -10.26
C ASN A 159 -16.61 12.23 -11.50
N PHE A 160 -15.29 12.35 -11.63
CA PHE A 160 -14.67 12.97 -12.82
C PHE A 160 -14.99 12.15 -14.08
N LEU A 161 -14.77 10.83 -14.05
CA LEU A 161 -15.06 9.96 -15.19
C LEU A 161 -16.54 10.01 -15.58
N GLN A 162 -17.46 9.92 -14.63
CA GLN A 162 -18.91 10.05 -14.88
C GLN A 162 -19.29 11.40 -15.48
N SER A 163 -18.57 12.47 -15.16
CA SER A 163 -18.81 13.79 -15.75
C SER A 163 -18.39 13.88 -17.21
N MET A 164 -17.42 13.06 -17.63
CA MET A 164 -16.97 12.98 -19.02
C MET A 164 -17.92 12.17 -19.91
N GLU A 165 -18.52 11.11 -19.36
CA GLU A 165 -19.48 10.26 -20.09
C GLU A 165 -20.80 10.98 -20.42
N LYS A 166 -21.12 12.05 -19.70
CA LYS A 166 -22.35 12.84 -19.90
C LYS A 166 -22.19 14.00 -20.90
N ARG A 167 -21.04 14.14 -21.50
CA ARG A 167 -20.72 15.18 -22.52
C ARG A 167 -20.70 14.56 -23.91
#